data_977eb59606f9b4bfc2835c30d2fbcbce
#
_entry.id   977eb59606f9b4bfc2835c30d2fbcbce
#
_cell.length_a   1.000
_cell.length_b   1.000
_cell.length_c   1.000
_cell.angle_alpha   90.00
_cell.angle_beta   90.00
_cell.angle_gamma   90.00
#
_symmetry.space_group_name_H-M   'P 1'
#
loop_
_entity.id
_entity.type
_entity.pdbx_description
1 polymer ?
#
loop_
_entity_poly.entity_id
_entity_poly.type
_entity_poly.pdbx_seq_one_letter_code
_entity_poly.pdbx_strand_id
1 'polypeptide(L)'
;MIKKISTTILLLTSIYSQADVSNQLSVRYGDSKNDYNYNEVYLDTKLSLNREDYRLESIFTFEISDPPEIGLKEDGLRKFLFGFYNDKFSFELGDIYQTWGRGLLLNQLDYQNLDFDTGSRGLGLTFQDDWKTVNIIAGDTANRKSTTVLGGYDPRVPNYFVDQFLYGADMSFDLDKSNIGFAFLFVDEDKRNLSHTLTSARIDKSYENGEFFVSMINKVSEKDPGDLEIFYPEKDGTGFYISNTNYLKDWALTSSYRKFTIDVNDPIMRDNIVENYGQALDIQRSPSGFYQHTFRLLSRNSREVNLNDEVGLEMQLLGPINDNVNISVNYMKSSSSKRWYNGMGIDSSLWYGDKSSMPSSSQESYPFEELFIELSGYNASGKAFYKVGIDFQDQVFNVLSNSAEVKSFEITQSFTLPFLVSVAINPLWNVEFQLELQRLKTGFDTTTISDVEGIDDNSTFYSLLSEEYQKNIFLALSANYKQKWSFNFAHESTNSDESLLNNSPENSFDSANQWNSFSMAYKFKSDHTLELFYGSIRGGLDCTNGVCRYVQAFDDGIRIDYSRNFD
;
A
#
# COMPACT_ATOMS: atom_id res chain seq x y z
N MET A 1 -1.22 -15.71 36.08
CA MET A 1 -0.85 -14.68 35.11
C MET A 1 -1.44 -13.32 35.47
N ILE A 2 -2.73 -13.17 35.64
CA ILE A 2 -3.43 -11.92 36.02
C ILE A 2 -2.82 -11.21 37.26
N LYS A 3 -2.43 -11.95 38.30
CA LYS A 3 -1.77 -11.35 39.49
C LYS A 3 -0.39 -10.71 39.21
N LYS A 4 0.38 -11.21 38.25
CA LYS A 4 1.67 -10.61 37.87
C LYS A 4 1.47 -9.33 37.04
N ILE A 5 0.48 -9.33 36.16
CA ILE A 5 0.12 -8.15 35.35
C ILE A 5 -0.38 -7.02 36.27
N SER A 6 -1.23 -7.32 37.24
CA SER A 6 -1.77 -6.35 38.20
C SER A 6 -0.66 -5.73 39.08
N THR A 7 0.37 -6.48 39.45
CA THR A 7 1.49 -5.96 40.26
C THR A 7 2.41 -5.08 39.45
N THR A 8 2.63 -5.38 38.16
CA THR A 8 3.46 -4.54 37.26
C THR A 8 2.73 -3.24 36.92
N ILE A 9 1.42 -3.28 36.70
CA ILE A 9 0.59 -2.09 36.49
C ILE A 9 0.58 -1.21 37.75
N LEU A 10 0.46 -1.78 38.97
CA LEU A 10 0.49 -1.02 40.21
C LEU A 10 1.86 -0.38 40.50
N LEU A 11 2.97 -1.00 40.10
CA LEU A 11 4.30 -0.40 40.22
C LEU A 11 4.52 0.74 39.22
N LEU A 12 3.99 0.61 38.01
CA LEU A 12 3.98 1.69 37.01
C LEU A 12 3.10 2.88 37.46
N THR A 13 1.93 2.64 38.03
CA THR A 13 1.01 3.70 38.50
C THR A 13 1.58 4.50 39.68
N SER A 14 2.45 3.93 40.52
CA SER A 14 3.07 4.68 41.63
C SER A 14 4.16 5.66 41.16
N ILE A 15 4.76 5.46 40.02
CA ILE A 15 5.72 6.37 39.38
C ILE A 15 5.00 7.47 38.59
N TYR A 16 3.78 7.20 38.11
CA TYR A 16 3.02 8.05 37.20
C TYR A 16 1.83 8.80 37.84
N SER A 17 1.89 9.13 39.12
CA SER A 17 0.82 9.91 39.77
C SER A 17 0.55 11.30 39.14
N GLN A 18 1.30 11.69 38.10
CA GLN A 18 1.13 12.91 37.31
C GLN A 18 1.20 12.61 35.80
N ALA A 19 1.02 11.37 35.39
CA ALA A 19 0.98 11.00 33.98
C ALA A 19 -0.45 11.16 33.45
N ASP A 20 -0.55 11.70 32.25
CA ASP A 20 -1.78 11.67 31.46
C ASP A 20 -1.96 10.25 30.93
N VAL A 21 -3.13 9.69 31.13
CA VAL A 21 -3.51 8.36 30.64
C VAL A 21 -4.57 8.54 29.56
N SER A 22 -4.40 7.91 28.43
CA SER A 22 -5.44 7.82 27.42
C SER A 22 -5.60 6.38 26.93
N ASN A 23 -6.84 5.96 26.80
CA ASN A 23 -7.17 4.62 26.37
C ASN A 23 -8.12 4.68 25.18
N GLN A 24 -7.93 3.75 24.23
CA GLN A 24 -8.87 3.51 23.15
C GLN A 24 -9.27 2.04 23.16
N LEU A 25 -10.55 1.78 23.33
CA LEU A 25 -11.14 0.45 23.20
C LEU A 25 -11.85 0.36 21.86
N SER A 26 -11.58 -0.70 21.11
CA SER A 26 -12.31 -1.04 19.90
C SER A 26 -12.80 -2.49 20.00
N VAL A 27 -14.05 -2.72 19.64
CA VAL A 27 -14.66 -4.05 19.56
C VAL A 27 -15.27 -4.18 18.18
N ARG A 28 -14.89 -5.23 17.46
CA ARG A 28 -15.33 -5.48 16.10
C ARG A 28 -15.88 -6.90 15.99
N TYR A 29 -17.02 -7.01 15.35
CA TYR A 29 -17.68 -8.28 15.08
C TYR A 29 -18.22 -8.27 13.67
N GLY A 30 -18.03 -9.38 12.95
CA GLY A 30 -18.61 -9.61 11.64
C GLY A 30 -19.04 -11.06 11.47
N ASP A 31 -20.15 -11.24 10.76
CA ASP A 31 -20.69 -12.56 10.41
C ASP A 31 -21.41 -12.46 9.06
N SER A 32 -21.02 -13.30 8.12
CA SER A 32 -21.55 -13.28 6.76
C SER A 32 -21.91 -14.68 6.26
N LYS A 33 -22.73 -14.76 5.21
CA LYS A 33 -23.18 -16.02 4.63
C LYS A 33 -22.08 -16.86 3.96
N ASN A 34 -20.98 -16.23 3.56
CA ASN A 34 -19.83 -16.91 2.94
C ASN A 34 -18.77 -17.36 3.96
N ASP A 35 -19.18 -17.59 5.22
CA ASP A 35 -18.30 -17.99 6.32
C ASP A 35 -17.19 -16.98 6.65
N TYR A 36 -17.31 -15.74 6.20
CA TYR A 36 -16.42 -14.66 6.59
C TYR A 36 -16.88 -14.09 7.92
N ASN A 37 -16.33 -14.62 9.01
CA ASN A 37 -16.65 -14.20 10.37
C ASN A 37 -15.39 -13.73 11.10
N TYR A 38 -15.56 -12.80 12.04
CA TYR A 38 -14.49 -12.31 12.90
C TYR A 38 -15.02 -11.74 14.22
N ASN A 39 -14.17 -11.78 15.22
CA ASN A 39 -14.44 -11.22 16.55
C ASN A 39 -13.14 -10.68 17.15
N GLU A 40 -13.06 -9.38 17.34
CA GLU A 40 -11.83 -8.69 17.70
C GLU A 40 -12.07 -7.67 18.80
N VAL A 41 -11.15 -7.61 19.74
CA VAL A 41 -11.11 -6.59 20.80
C VAL A 41 -9.71 -6.01 20.87
N TYR A 42 -9.59 -4.70 20.72
CA TYR A 42 -8.34 -3.96 20.84
C TYR A 42 -8.43 -3.00 22.00
N LEU A 43 -7.37 -2.91 22.79
CA LEU A 43 -7.21 -1.91 23.82
C LEU A 43 -5.82 -1.27 23.69
N ASP A 44 -5.81 -0.03 23.22
CA ASP A 44 -4.61 0.80 23.21
C ASP A 44 -4.58 1.66 24.47
N THR A 45 -3.47 1.58 25.19
CA THR A 45 -3.23 2.38 26.40
C THR A 45 -1.96 3.19 26.20
N LYS A 46 -2.09 4.50 26.32
CA LYS A 46 -0.98 5.44 26.26
C LYS A 46 -0.83 6.14 27.61
N LEU A 47 0.37 6.11 28.14
CA LEU A 47 0.79 6.82 29.35
C LEU A 47 1.80 7.88 28.95
N SER A 48 1.56 9.14 29.26
CA SER A 48 2.46 10.26 28.96
C SER A 48 2.77 11.06 30.19
N LEU A 49 4.06 11.26 30.47
CA LEU A 49 4.54 12.17 31.50
C LEU A 49 5.32 13.30 30.82
N ASN A 50 4.74 14.48 30.80
CA ASN A 50 5.35 15.68 30.23
C ASN A 50 6.02 16.51 31.33
N ARG A 51 7.29 16.88 31.12
CA ARG A 51 8.10 17.78 31.93
C ARG A 51 8.65 18.91 31.06
N GLU A 52 9.16 19.96 31.66
CA GLU A 52 9.71 21.10 30.89
C GLU A 52 10.80 20.68 29.92
N ASP A 53 11.71 19.75 30.32
CA ASP A 53 12.86 19.36 29.55
C ASP A 53 12.75 18.00 28.84
N TYR A 54 11.71 17.20 29.15
CA TYR A 54 11.56 15.86 28.57
C TYR A 54 10.12 15.33 28.63
N ARG A 55 9.83 14.36 27.77
CA ARG A 55 8.62 13.56 27.77
C ARG A 55 8.97 12.07 27.90
N LEU A 56 8.30 11.39 28.82
CA LEU A 56 8.27 9.92 28.87
C LEU A 56 6.92 9.45 28.30
N GLU A 57 6.97 8.43 27.48
CA GLU A 57 5.79 7.84 26.85
C GLU A 57 5.86 6.31 26.96
N SER A 58 4.72 5.69 27.24
CA SER A 58 4.58 4.24 27.16
C SER A 58 3.27 3.93 26.44
N ILE A 59 3.34 3.08 25.43
CA ILE A 59 2.18 2.64 24.64
C ILE A 59 2.09 1.13 24.75
N PHE A 60 0.88 0.62 24.96
CA PHE A 60 0.58 -0.80 25.00
C PHE A 60 -0.67 -1.06 24.14
N THR A 61 -0.56 -1.97 23.21
CA THR A 61 -1.68 -2.48 22.42
C THR A 61 -1.96 -3.92 22.81
N PHE A 62 -3.14 -4.15 23.36
CA PHE A 62 -3.65 -5.49 23.64
C PHE A 62 -4.67 -5.87 22.57
N GLU A 63 -4.58 -7.10 22.12
CA GLU A 63 -5.48 -7.66 21.12
C GLU A 63 -5.98 -9.03 21.56
N ILE A 64 -7.28 -9.27 21.37
CA ILE A 64 -7.91 -10.58 21.41
C ILE A 64 -8.70 -10.71 20.11
N SER A 65 -8.29 -11.62 19.25
CA SER A 65 -8.93 -11.86 17.96
C SER A 65 -9.11 -13.36 17.71
N ASP A 66 -10.37 -13.81 17.53
CA ASP A 66 -10.67 -15.22 17.32
C ASP A 66 -12.01 -15.46 16.61
N PRO A 67 -12.04 -15.66 15.30
CA PRO A 67 -10.95 -15.38 14.37
C PRO A 67 -10.77 -13.87 14.14
N PRO A 68 -9.61 -13.40 13.66
CA PRO A 68 -9.43 -12.04 13.20
C PRO A 68 -10.16 -11.78 11.87
N GLU A 69 -10.43 -10.53 11.57
CA GLU A 69 -10.91 -10.15 10.23
C GLU A 69 -9.83 -10.41 9.19
N ILE A 70 -8.62 -10.00 9.48
CA ILE A 70 -7.43 -10.19 8.66
C ILE A 70 -6.25 -10.47 9.59
N GLY A 71 -5.34 -11.35 9.19
CA GLY A 71 -4.11 -11.64 9.91
C GLY A 71 -4.17 -12.87 10.79
N LEU A 72 -3.28 -12.94 11.74
CA LEU A 72 -3.16 -14.06 12.65
C LEU A 72 -4.00 -13.84 13.91
N LYS A 73 -4.47 -14.96 14.47
CA LYS A 73 -5.07 -14.93 15.80
C LYS A 73 -4.09 -14.41 16.84
N GLU A 74 -4.52 -13.43 17.62
CA GLU A 74 -3.75 -12.85 18.71
C GLU A 74 -4.52 -13.01 20.04
N ASP A 75 -3.78 -13.14 21.14
CA ASP A 75 -4.35 -13.21 22.49
C ASP A 75 -3.35 -12.62 23.49
N GLY A 76 -3.43 -11.31 23.72
CA GLY A 76 -2.63 -10.63 24.73
C GLY A 76 -1.99 -9.33 24.28
N LEU A 77 -0.75 -9.11 24.72
CA LEU A 77 0.03 -7.93 24.38
C LEU A 77 0.63 -8.07 22.99
N ARG A 78 0.06 -7.35 22.03
CA ARG A 78 0.52 -7.33 20.64
C ARG A 78 1.75 -6.43 20.48
N LYS A 79 1.65 -5.19 20.97
CA LYS A 79 2.69 -4.15 20.83
C LYS A 79 2.95 -3.43 22.12
N PHE A 80 4.19 -2.97 22.28
CA PHE A 80 4.56 -2.05 23.34
C PHE A 80 5.67 -1.10 22.90
N LEU A 81 5.65 0.11 23.42
CA LEU A 81 6.69 1.11 23.20
C LEU A 81 6.99 1.83 24.52
N PHE A 82 8.26 2.00 24.84
CA PHE A 82 8.75 2.91 25.87
C PHE A 82 9.61 3.97 25.20
N GLY A 83 9.23 5.23 25.33
CA GLY A 83 9.90 6.36 24.72
C GLY A 83 10.37 7.39 25.76
N PHE A 84 11.58 7.88 25.56
CA PHE A 84 12.11 9.08 26.20
C PHE A 84 12.45 10.10 25.12
N TYR A 85 11.96 11.31 25.26
CA TYR A 85 12.12 12.37 24.27
C TYR A 85 12.52 13.66 24.95
N ASN A 86 13.54 14.33 24.43
CA ASN A 86 13.87 15.72 24.73
C ASN A 86 14.21 16.47 23.45
N ASP A 87 14.57 17.74 23.53
CA ASP A 87 14.82 18.58 22.36
C ASP A 87 15.92 18.07 21.42
N LYS A 88 16.90 17.30 21.95
CA LYS A 88 18.07 16.85 21.20
C LYS A 88 18.18 15.35 21.04
N PHE A 89 17.47 14.60 21.86
CA PHE A 89 17.65 13.14 21.92
C PHE A 89 16.32 12.44 22.13
N SER A 90 16.09 11.36 21.39
CA SER A 90 15.05 10.39 21.70
C SER A 90 15.62 8.98 21.81
N PHE A 91 15.03 8.24 22.72
CA PHE A 91 15.29 6.82 22.93
C PHE A 91 13.96 6.07 22.92
N GLU A 92 13.89 5.00 22.16
CA GLU A 92 12.71 4.15 22.02
C GLU A 92 13.10 2.70 22.23
N LEU A 93 12.26 1.96 22.96
CA LEU A 93 12.40 0.53 23.21
C LEU A 93 11.05 -0.16 23.03
N GLY A 94 10.99 -1.16 22.18
CA GLY A 94 9.75 -1.89 21.85
C GLY A 94 9.46 -1.91 20.37
N ASP A 95 8.20 -1.76 19.99
CA ASP A 95 7.78 -1.75 18.59
C ASP A 95 7.98 -0.36 17.98
N ILE A 96 8.97 -0.23 17.09
CA ILE A 96 9.52 1.02 16.56
C ILE A 96 9.22 1.11 15.08
N TYR A 97 8.89 2.33 14.64
CA TYR A 97 8.61 2.63 13.22
C TYR A 97 9.43 3.83 12.79
N GLN A 98 10.34 3.62 11.84
CA GLN A 98 11.18 4.68 11.29
C GLN A 98 11.04 4.78 9.76
N THR A 99 11.17 6.00 9.26
CA THR A 99 11.21 6.29 7.82
C THR A 99 12.45 7.11 7.50
N TRP A 100 13.31 6.60 6.63
CA TRP A 100 14.55 7.26 6.23
C TRP A 100 14.48 7.68 4.75
N GLY A 101 14.83 8.94 4.48
CA GLY A 101 14.98 9.44 3.12
C GLY A 101 13.74 9.26 2.23
N ARG A 102 12.55 9.59 2.70
CA ARG A 102 11.27 9.37 2.02
C ARG A 102 10.96 7.88 1.73
N GLY A 103 11.58 6.96 2.46
CA GLY A 103 11.17 5.54 2.50
C GLY A 103 11.86 4.59 1.53
N LEU A 104 12.70 5.05 0.61
CA LEU A 104 13.31 4.14 -0.37
C LEU A 104 14.24 3.10 0.27
N LEU A 105 14.93 3.44 1.37
CA LEU A 105 15.78 2.53 2.10
C LEU A 105 15.05 1.86 3.26
N LEU A 106 14.36 2.64 4.08
CA LEU A 106 13.60 2.18 5.25
C LEU A 106 12.30 2.98 5.35
N ASN A 107 11.17 2.30 5.32
CA ASN A 107 9.85 2.85 5.57
C ASN A 107 9.00 1.82 6.31
N GLN A 108 9.00 1.92 7.62
CA GLN A 108 8.25 1.01 8.48
C GLN A 108 6.84 1.56 8.72
N LEU A 109 5.86 0.73 8.50
CA LEU A 109 4.44 1.08 8.52
C LEU A 109 3.64 0.06 9.33
N ASP A 110 2.56 0.52 9.93
CA ASP A 110 1.53 -0.30 10.56
C ASP A 110 0.18 0.05 9.92
N TYR A 111 -0.30 -0.82 9.05
CA TYR A 111 -1.64 -0.76 8.47
C TYR A 111 -2.47 -1.94 8.95
N GLN A 112 -3.03 -1.81 10.12
CA GLN A 112 -3.80 -2.87 10.79
C GLN A 112 -4.94 -3.41 9.91
N ASN A 113 -5.63 -2.55 9.17
CA ASN A 113 -6.72 -2.96 8.27
C ASN A 113 -6.27 -3.87 7.11
N LEU A 114 -4.97 -3.89 6.81
CA LEU A 114 -4.38 -4.73 5.78
C LEU A 114 -3.49 -5.83 6.37
N ASP A 115 -3.42 -5.95 7.71
CA ASP A 115 -2.46 -6.80 8.43
C ASP A 115 -1.03 -6.64 7.88
N PHE A 116 -0.66 -5.40 7.61
CA PHE A 116 0.65 -5.04 7.11
C PHE A 116 1.41 -4.27 8.18
N ASP A 117 2.37 -4.94 8.81
CA ASP A 117 3.20 -4.40 9.88
C ASP A 117 4.67 -4.73 9.61
N THR A 118 5.46 -3.69 9.35
CA THR A 118 6.91 -3.80 9.11
C THR A 118 7.73 -3.14 10.20
N GLY A 119 7.12 -2.86 11.36
CA GLY A 119 7.80 -2.33 12.54
C GLY A 119 8.90 -3.26 13.04
N SER A 120 9.84 -2.69 13.77
CA SER A 120 10.92 -3.45 14.42
C SER A 120 10.73 -3.48 15.93
N ARG A 121 10.76 -4.66 16.52
CA ARG A 121 10.80 -4.82 17.97
C ARG A 121 12.25 -4.76 18.44
N GLY A 122 12.64 -3.64 19.00
CA GLY A 122 14.03 -3.40 19.33
C GLY A 122 14.31 -2.05 19.97
N LEU A 123 15.34 -1.38 19.48
CA LEU A 123 15.88 -0.13 20.03
C LEU A 123 16.02 0.91 18.93
N GLY A 124 15.48 2.11 19.17
CA GLY A 124 15.62 3.30 18.36
C GLY A 124 16.30 4.43 19.11
N LEU A 125 17.21 5.13 18.43
CA LEU A 125 17.88 6.32 18.95
C LEU A 125 17.79 7.41 17.90
N THR A 126 17.44 8.62 18.31
CA THR A 126 17.57 9.82 17.46
C THR A 126 18.35 10.87 18.21
N PHE A 127 19.35 11.41 17.56
CA PHE A 127 20.02 12.62 17.99
C PHE A 127 19.80 13.72 16.97
N GLN A 128 19.33 14.88 17.43
CA GLN A 128 19.06 16.04 16.58
C GLN A 128 19.73 17.29 17.17
N ASP A 129 20.40 18.04 16.31
CA ASP A 129 20.95 19.35 16.61
C ASP A 129 20.61 20.29 15.46
N ASP A 130 20.89 21.59 15.58
CA ASP A 130 20.51 22.63 14.62
C ASP A 130 20.90 22.36 13.16
N TRP A 131 21.94 21.56 12.93
CA TRP A 131 22.49 21.30 11.60
C TRP A 131 22.60 19.81 11.22
N LYS A 132 22.26 18.88 12.13
CA LYS A 132 22.35 17.44 11.86
C LYS A 132 21.31 16.63 12.62
N THR A 133 20.87 15.55 12.00
CA THR A 133 20.05 14.49 12.61
C THR A 133 20.74 13.15 12.39
N VAL A 134 20.78 12.31 13.42
CA VAL A 134 21.27 10.95 13.36
C VAL A 134 20.22 10.02 13.96
N ASN A 135 19.75 9.07 13.16
CA ASN A 135 18.83 8.02 13.58
C ASN A 135 19.58 6.69 13.60
N ILE A 136 19.32 5.86 14.60
CA ILE A 136 19.87 4.51 14.71
C ILE A 136 18.70 3.58 15.05
N ILE A 137 18.68 2.40 14.45
CA ILE A 137 17.71 1.35 14.74
C ILE A 137 18.42 0.01 14.84
N ALA A 138 17.94 -0.86 15.74
CA ALA A 138 18.28 -2.28 15.76
C ALA A 138 17.10 -3.06 16.34
N GLY A 139 16.67 -4.13 15.67
CA GLY A 139 15.55 -4.93 16.15
C GLY A 139 15.12 -6.03 15.20
N ASP A 140 14.23 -6.85 15.71
CA ASP A 140 13.60 -7.93 14.97
C ASP A 140 12.37 -7.40 14.22
N THR A 141 12.20 -7.81 12.97
CA THR A 141 11.01 -7.58 12.15
C THR A 141 10.60 -8.89 11.48
N ALA A 142 9.44 -8.92 10.86
CA ALA A 142 8.98 -10.12 10.17
C ALA A 142 8.32 -9.73 8.84
N ASN A 143 8.61 -10.52 7.82
CA ASN A 143 7.88 -10.51 6.57
C ASN A 143 6.77 -11.57 6.66
N ARG A 144 5.51 -11.14 6.51
CA ARG A 144 4.32 -11.99 6.58
C ARG A 144 3.51 -11.84 5.31
N LYS A 145 3.33 -12.95 4.58
CA LYS A 145 2.63 -12.94 3.29
C LYS A 145 1.66 -14.12 3.17
N SER A 146 0.55 -13.88 2.49
CA SER A 146 -0.32 -14.94 1.99
C SER A 146 0.14 -15.30 0.57
N THR A 147 0.45 -16.57 0.34
CA THR A 147 0.95 -17.03 -0.96
C THR A 147 0.27 -18.31 -1.42
N THR A 148 -0.06 -18.38 -2.71
CA THR A 148 -0.62 -19.57 -3.35
C THR A 148 0.42 -20.66 -3.61
N VAL A 149 1.71 -20.35 -3.50
CA VAL A 149 2.81 -21.30 -3.69
C VAL A 149 2.86 -22.35 -2.60
N LEU A 150 2.46 -21.98 -1.38
CA LEU A 150 2.39 -22.88 -0.24
C LEU A 150 0.95 -23.39 -0.03
N GLY A 151 0.82 -24.57 0.54
CA GLY A 151 -0.49 -25.10 0.94
C GLY A 151 -1.16 -24.27 2.02
N GLY A 152 -2.50 -24.33 2.07
CA GLY A 152 -3.28 -23.60 3.08
C GLY A 152 -3.47 -22.13 2.80
N TYR A 153 -3.47 -21.74 1.53
CA TYR A 153 -3.73 -20.35 1.14
C TYR A 153 -5.11 -19.88 1.63
N ASP A 154 -5.10 -18.77 2.35
CA ASP A 154 -6.25 -17.93 2.69
C ASP A 154 -5.79 -16.48 2.53
N PRO A 155 -6.48 -15.64 1.72
CA PRO A 155 -6.06 -14.25 1.51
C PRO A 155 -6.08 -13.43 2.79
N ARG A 156 -6.79 -13.86 3.83
CA ARG A 156 -6.89 -13.18 5.12
C ARG A 156 -5.77 -13.56 6.08
N VAL A 157 -5.17 -14.75 5.92
CA VAL A 157 -4.22 -15.31 6.89
C VAL A 157 -2.89 -15.58 6.22
N PRO A 158 -1.79 -14.96 6.69
CA PRO A 158 -0.46 -15.24 6.16
C PRO A 158 -0.12 -16.74 6.35
N ASN A 159 0.43 -17.36 5.32
CA ASN A 159 0.93 -18.74 5.35
C ASN A 159 2.45 -18.82 5.12
N TYR A 160 3.12 -17.69 4.97
CA TYR A 160 4.56 -17.58 4.85
C TYR A 160 5.12 -16.51 5.79
N PHE A 161 6.18 -16.89 6.52
CA PHE A 161 6.83 -16.04 7.52
C PHE A 161 8.33 -16.09 7.36
N VAL A 162 8.96 -14.91 7.33
CA VAL A 162 10.40 -14.75 7.43
C VAL A 162 10.71 -13.78 8.56
N ASP A 163 11.36 -14.29 9.59
CA ASP A 163 11.89 -13.44 10.65
C ASP A 163 13.18 -12.79 10.16
N GLN A 164 13.34 -11.51 10.43
CA GLN A 164 14.47 -10.69 10.00
C GLN A 164 15.00 -9.93 11.18
N PHE A 165 16.33 -9.81 11.29
CA PHE A 165 16.97 -8.89 12.21
C PHE A 165 17.59 -7.74 11.41
N LEU A 166 17.30 -6.51 11.77
CA LEU A 166 17.86 -5.35 11.10
C LEU A 166 18.60 -4.43 12.08
N TYR A 167 19.64 -3.79 11.58
CA TYR A 167 20.29 -2.67 12.25
C TYR A 167 20.85 -1.69 11.24
N GLY A 168 20.86 -0.41 11.62
CA GLY A 168 21.36 0.61 10.71
C GLY A 168 21.39 2.00 11.31
N ALA A 169 21.87 2.94 10.51
CA ALA A 169 21.94 4.35 10.85
C ALA A 169 21.61 5.22 9.63
N ASP A 170 20.93 6.33 9.91
CA ASP A 170 20.65 7.40 8.96
C ASP A 170 21.20 8.72 9.52
N MET A 171 21.93 9.45 8.69
CA MET A 171 22.50 10.76 9.03
C MET A 171 22.06 11.78 8.01
N SER A 172 21.57 12.91 8.47
CA SER A 172 21.25 14.06 7.61
C SER A 172 21.89 15.35 8.15
N PHE A 173 22.26 16.21 7.22
CA PHE A 173 22.94 17.48 7.47
C PHE A 173 22.15 18.61 6.83
N ASP A 174 21.71 19.56 7.66
CA ASP A 174 20.99 20.74 7.23
C ASP A 174 21.97 21.85 6.87
N LEU A 175 22.01 22.23 5.61
CA LEU A 175 22.90 23.22 5.03
C LEU A 175 22.07 24.35 4.40
N ASP A 176 21.62 25.30 5.20
CA ASP A 176 20.75 26.42 4.81
C ASP A 176 19.45 25.90 4.10
N LYS A 177 19.40 25.94 2.77
CA LYS A 177 18.25 25.52 1.96
C LYS A 177 18.36 24.08 1.44
N SER A 178 19.34 23.33 1.90
CA SER A 178 19.62 21.97 1.42
C SER A 178 19.81 21.01 2.60
N ASN A 179 19.25 19.82 2.48
CA ASN A 179 19.50 18.70 3.39
C ASN A 179 20.22 17.61 2.60
N ILE A 180 21.36 17.12 3.11
CA ILE A 180 22.11 16.01 2.53
C ILE A 180 22.07 14.86 3.50
N GLY A 181 21.67 13.67 3.05
CA GLY A 181 21.57 12.51 3.90
C GLY A 181 22.29 11.29 3.35
N PHE A 182 22.76 10.45 4.28
CA PHE A 182 23.37 9.16 4.02
C PHE A 182 22.80 8.14 4.98
N ALA A 183 22.52 6.93 4.49
CA ALA A 183 22.04 5.87 5.36
C ALA A 183 22.68 4.53 5.00
N PHE A 184 22.77 3.68 6.02
CA PHE A 184 23.20 2.30 5.94
C PHE A 184 22.22 1.42 6.72
N LEU A 185 21.83 0.29 6.15
CA LEU A 185 20.97 -0.70 6.79
C LEU A 185 21.48 -2.10 6.45
N PHE A 186 21.59 -2.95 7.45
CA PHE A 186 21.85 -4.38 7.32
C PHE A 186 20.59 -5.14 7.74
N VAL A 187 20.23 -6.17 6.98
CA VAL A 187 19.09 -7.05 7.26
C VAL A 187 19.55 -8.49 7.12
N ASP A 188 19.29 -9.29 8.12
CA ASP A 188 19.61 -10.72 8.18
C ASP A 188 18.35 -11.57 8.24
N GLU A 189 18.30 -12.63 7.44
CA GLU A 189 17.19 -13.58 7.34
C GLU A 189 17.69 -15.00 7.68
N ASP A 190 17.76 -15.33 8.95
CA ASP A 190 18.31 -16.61 9.42
C ASP A 190 17.74 -17.85 8.72
N LYS A 191 16.42 -17.93 8.55
CA LYS A 191 15.78 -19.11 7.93
C LYS A 191 16.19 -19.37 6.49
N ARG A 192 16.59 -18.33 5.77
CA ARG A 192 16.97 -18.39 4.36
C ARG A 192 18.48 -18.36 4.16
N ASN A 193 19.25 -18.20 5.24
CA ASN A 193 20.69 -17.92 5.20
C ASN A 193 21.01 -16.77 4.23
N LEU A 194 20.27 -15.68 4.34
CA LEU A 194 20.29 -14.58 3.40
C LEU A 194 20.51 -13.26 4.15
N SER A 195 21.45 -12.47 3.69
CA SER A 195 21.70 -11.13 4.24
C SER A 195 21.64 -10.06 3.16
N HIS A 196 21.26 -8.86 3.56
CA HIS A 196 21.15 -7.69 2.70
C HIS A 196 21.87 -6.51 3.32
N THR A 197 22.73 -5.88 2.54
CA THR A 197 23.39 -4.62 2.88
C THR A 197 22.86 -3.52 1.97
N LEU A 198 22.24 -2.49 2.57
CA LEU A 198 21.66 -1.37 1.85
C LEU A 198 22.40 -0.08 2.22
N THR A 199 22.70 0.74 1.23
CA THR A 199 23.28 2.07 1.41
C THR A 199 22.52 3.09 0.58
N SER A 200 22.34 4.29 1.09
CA SER A 200 21.71 5.37 0.35
C SER A 200 22.40 6.72 0.53
N ALA A 201 22.25 7.56 -0.49
CA ALA A 201 22.58 8.98 -0.44
C ALA A 201 21.41 9.80 -0.98
N ARG A 202 21.14 10.96 -0.37
CA ARG A 202 20.04 11.83 -0.80
C ARG A 202 20.37 13.31 -0.64
N ILE A 203 19.69 14.09 -1.45
CA ILE A 203 19.71 15.56 -1.37
C ILE A 203 18.27 16.06 -1.47
N ASP A 204 17.88 16.88 -0.52
CA ASP A 204 16.64 17.64 -0.54
C ASP A 204 17.01 19.14 -0.57
N LYS A 205 16.43 19.89 -1.49
CA LYS A 205 16.74 21.32 -1.67
C LYS A 205 15.48 22.11 -1.91
N SER A 206 15.24 23.10 -1.05
CA SER A 206 14.20 24.11 -1.25
C SER A 206 14.77 25.33 -1.95
N TYR A 207 14.01 25.92 -2.86
CA TYR A 207 14.30 27.18 -3.55
C TYR A 207 13.05 28.07 -3.55
N GLU A 208 13.17 29.31 -4.02
CA GLU A 208 12.13 30.33 -3.87
C GLU A 208 10.74 29.87 -4.35
N ASN A 209 10.69 29.14 -5.47
CA ASN A 209 9.45 28.73 -6.11
C ASN A 209 9.33 27.21 -6.25
N GLY A 210 9.91 26.43 -5.32
CA GLY A 210 9.78 24.98 -5.39
C GLY A 210 10.75 24.20 -4.52
N GLU A 211 10.75 22.91 -4.77
CA GLU A 211 11.59 21.95 -4.06
C GLU A 211 12.09 20.86 -5.02
N PHE A 212 13.24 20.34 -4.72
CA PHE A 212 13.91 19.30 -5.49
C PHE A 212 14.43 18.21 -4.56
N PHE A 213 14.18 16.98 -4.89
CA PHE A 213 14.66 15.81 -4.13
C PHE A 213 15.32 14.81 -5.06
N VAL A 214 16.45 14.26 -4.64
CA VAL A 214 17.12 13.12 -5.28
C VAL A 214 17.49 12.11 -4.23
N SER A 215 17.31 10.83 -4.53
CA SER A 215 17.76 9.71 -3.70
C SER A 215 18.32 8.59 -4.57
N MET A 216 19.42 8.00 -4.11
CA MET A 216 20.03 6.81 -4.68
C MET A 216 20.16 5.74 -3.61
N ILE A 217 19.94 4.50 -3.99
CA ILE A 217 20.14 3.33 -3.13
C ILE A 217 20.97 2.28 -3.87
N ASN A 218 21.82 1.62 -3.11
CA ASN A 218 22.49 0.39 -3.53
C ASN A 218 22.18 -0.71 -2.52
N LYS A 219 21.86 -1.92 -2.98
CA LYS A 219 21.58 -3.11 -2.18
C LYS A 219 22.44 -4.24 -2.67
N VAL A 220 23.11 -4.92 -1.76
CA VAL A 220 23.85 -6.15 -2.01
C VAL A 220 23.16 -7.26 -1.22
N SER A 221 22.83 -8.37 -1.89
CA SER A 221 22.21 -9.54 -1.27
C SER A 221 23.11 -10.73 -1.40
N GLU A 222 23.45 -11.37 -0.29
CA GLU A 222 24.33 -12.52 -0.20
C GLU A 222 23.58 -13.70 0.41
N LYS A 223 23.75 -14.90 -0.16
CA LYS A 223 23.17 -16.14 0.37
C LYS A 223 24.30 -17.09 0.76
N ASP A 224 24.30 -17.51 2.02
CA ASP A 224 25.21 -18.56 2.49
C ASP A 224 24.79 -19.91 1.87
N PRO A 225 25.63 -20.56 1.09
CA PRO A 225 25.34 -21.84 0.44
C PRO A 225 25.20 -23.01 1.45
N GLY A 226 25.61 -22.80 2.72
CA GLY A 226 25.65 -23.88 3.72
C GLY A 226 26.57 -25.03 3.30
N ASP A 227 26.21 -26.25 3.71
CA ASP A 227 26.98 -27.48 3.39
C ASP A 227 26.78 -27.98 1.95
N LEU A 228 25.90 -27.38 1.17
CA LEU A 228 25.71 -27.71 -0.24
C LEU A 228 26.61 -26.80 -1.08
N GLU A 229 27.51 -27.36 -1.87
CA GLU A 229 28.40 -26.63 -2.80
C GLU A 229 27.65 -25.91 -3.95
N ILE A 230 26.37 -25.56 -3.75
CA ILE A 230 25.59 -24.78 -4.71
C ILE A 230 25.98 -23.31 -4.53
N PHE A 231 26.73 -22.81 -5.49
CA PHE A 231 27.14 -21.40 -5.51
C PHE A 231 25.93 -20.51 -5.81
N TYR A 232 25.56 -19.64 -4.87
CA TYR A 232 24.61 -18.56 -5.08
C TYR A 232 25.40 -17.26 -5.33
N PRO A 233 25.30 -16.66 -6.53
CA PRO A 233 26.01 -15.42 -6.79
C PRO A 233 25.44 -14.27 -5.95
N GLU A 234 26.32 -13.40 -5.50
CA GLU A 234 25.96 -12.11 -4.94
C GLU A 234 25.07 -11.34 -5.93
N LYS A 235 24.00 -10.72 -5.44
CA LYS A 235 23.09 -9.89 -6.24
C LYS A 235 23.18 -8.44 -5.87
N ASP A 236 23.56 -7.62 -6.82
CA ASP A 236 23.57 -6.17 -6.73
C ASP A 236 22.26 -5.57 -7.23
N GLY A 237 21.70 -4.67 -6.43
CA GLY A 237 20.52 -3.91 -6.79
C GLY A 237 20.76 -2.40 -6.67
N THR A 238 20.12 -1.62 -7.51
CA THR A 238 20.21 -0.16 -7.48
C THR A 238 18.84 0.50 -7.61
N GLY A 239 18.65 1.63 -6.92
CA GLY A 239 17.47 2.46 -7.08
C GLY A 239 17.85 3.92 -7.22
N PHE A 240 17.14 4.62 -8.07
CA PHE A 240 17.26 6.05 -8.29
C PHE A 240 15.89 6.68 -8.33
N TYR A 241 15.72 7.77 -7.59
CA TYR A 241 14.51 8.56 -7.56
C TYR A 241 14.86 10.05 -7.61
N ILE A 242 14.13 10.80 -8.41
CA ILE A 242 14.21 12.26 -8.47
C ILE A 242 12.81 12.85 -8.54
N SER A 243 12.55 13.90 -7.80
CA SER A 243 11.31 14.69 -7.91
C SER A 243 11.60 16.18 -7.87
N ASN A 244 10.75 16.93 -8.54
CA ASN A 244 10.81 18.38 -8.56
C ASN A 244 9.39 18.94 -8.53
N THR A 245 9.11 19.82 -7.57
CA THR A 245 7.85 20.55 -7.48
C THR A 245 8.13 22.02 -7.74
N ASN A 246 7.42 22.62 -8.69
CA ASN A 246 7.49 24.05 -9.01
C ASN A 246 6.17 24.72 -8.69
N TYR A 247 6.22 25.80 -7.95
CA TYR A 247 5.08 26.66 -7.64
C TYR A 247 5.06 27.85 -8.62
N LEU A 248 4.05 27.88 -9.46
CA LEU A 248 3.85 28.92 -10.49
C LEU A 248 2.63 29.77 -10.11
N LYS A 249 2.82 30.73 -9.23
CA LYS A 249 1.74 31.46 -8.54
C LYS A 249 0.84 30.48 -7.76
N ASP A 250 -0.41 30.33 -8.20
CA ASP A 250 -1.41 29.47 -7.56
C ASP A 250 -1.40 28.02 -8.10
N TRP A 251 -0.48 27.71 -9.02
CA TRP A 251 -0.31 26.39 -9.63
C TRP A 251 0.88 25.66 -9.05
N ALA A 252 0.75 24.36 -8.86
CA ALA A 252 1.84 23.46 -8.52
C ALA A 252 2.02 22.41 -9.63
N LEU A 253 3.25 22.28 -10.13
CA LEU A 253 3.65 21.21 -11.03
C LEU A 253 4.68 20.34 -10.34
N THR A 254 4.31 19.11 -10.05
CA THR A 254 5.22 18.08 -9.53
C THR A 254 5.57 17.13 -10.66
N SER A 255 6.84 16.83 -10.81
CA SER A 255 7.34 15.83 -11.77
C SER A 255 8.28 14.89 -11.04
N SER A 256 8.15 13.60 -11.27
CA SER A 256 9.06 12.62 -10.71
C SER A 256 9.52 11.62 -11.79
N TYR A 257 10.71 11.09 -11.57
CA TYR A 257 11.29 10.01 -12.33
C TYR A 257 11.87 8.98 -11.36
N ARG A 258 11.63 7.71 -11.64
CA ARG A 258 12.17 6.60 -10.87
C ARG A 258 12.78 5.53 -11.78
N LYS A 259 13.85 4.93 -11.30
CA LYS A 259 14.46 3.75 -11.91
C LYS A 259 14.89 2.82 -10.79
N PHE A 260 14.17 1.73 -10.62
CA PHE A 260 14.44 0.73 -9.62
C PHE A 260 14.86 -0.56 -10.33
N THR A 261 16.00 -1.09 -9.96
CA THR A 261 16.51 -2.39 -10.38
C THR A 261 17.14 -3.06 -9.16
N ILE A 262 16.38 -3.07 -8.05
CA ILE A 262 16.89 -3.51 -6.74
C ILE A 262 17.12 -5.01 -6.76
N ASP A 263 16.18 -5.77 -7.34
CA ASP A 263 16.33 -7.22 -7.49
C ASP A 263 15.66 -7.66 -8.79
N VAL A 264 16.37 -7.58 -9.90
CA VAL A 264 15.84 -8.03 -11.19
C VAL A 264 15.81 -9.55 -11.21
N ASN A 265 14.63 -10.11 -11.05
CA ASN A 265 14.37 -11.54 -11.00
C ASN A 265 13.56 -12.00 -12.22
N ASP A 266 13.51 -13.32 -12.38
CA ASP A 266 12.61 -13.96 -13.33
C ASP A 266 11.16 -13.53 -13.09
N PRO A 267 10.43 -13.05 -14.11
CA PRO A 267 9.04 -12.62 -13.96
C PRO A 267 8.09 -13.71 -13.45
N ILE A 268 8.34 -14.98 -13.79
CA ILE A 268 7.54 -16.12 -13.32
C ILE A 268 7.80 -16.39 -11.83
N MET A 269 9.03 -16.17 -11.38
CA MET A 269 9.46 -16.41 -10.01
C MET A 269 9.34 -15.15 -9.14
N ARG A 270 8.97 -14.01 -9.71
CA ARG A 270 8.91 -12.73 -9.00
C ARG A 270 8.06 -12.78 -7.72
N ASP A 271 6.93 -13.46 -7.80
CA ASP A 271 5.99 -13.59 -6.68
C ASP A 271 6.24 -14.85 -5.83
N ASN A 272 7.21 -15.69 -6.23
CA ASN A 272 7.62 -16.85 -5.46
C ASN A 272 8.62 -16.44 -4.37
N ILE A 273 8.09 -15.95 -3.25
CA ILE A 273 8.88 -15.48 -2.11
C ILE A 273 9.71 -16.57 -1.44
N VAL A 274 9.42 -17.84 -1.70
CA VAL A 274 10.15 -18.99 -1.10
C VAL A 274 11.47 -19.22 -1.81
N GLU A 275 11.47 -19.18 -3.15
CA GLU A 275 12.65 -19.49 -3.97
C GLU A 275 13.43 -18.23 -4.37
N ASN A 276 12.74 -17.09 -4.41
CA ASN A 276 13.35 -15.85 -4.86
C ASN A 276 14.12 -15.18 -3.72
N TYR A 277 15.45 -15.24 -3.77
CA TYR A 277 16.28 -14.40 -2.90
C TYR A 277 16.64 -13.11 -3.63
N GLY A 278 16.91 -12.06 -2.93
CA GLY A 278 17.26 -10.78 -3.54
C GLY A 278 16.04 -9.96 -3.98
N GLN A 279 14.85 -10.27 -3.50
CA GLN A 279 13.67 -9.44 -3.72
C GLN A 279 13.71 -8.16 -2.87
N ALA A 280 12.95 -7.16 -3.25
CA ALA A 280 12.75 -5.97 -2.42
C ALA A 280 12.18 -6.36 -1.05
N LEU A 281 12.74 -5.74 -0.01
CA LEU A 281 12.29 -5.97 1.36
C LEU A 281 10.98 -5.22 1.64
N ASP A 282 10.10 -5.77 2.46
CA ASP A 282 8.82 -5.13 2.81
C ASP A 282 8.99 -3.78 3.53
N ILE A 283 10.15 -3.55 4.12
CA ILE A 283 10.55 -2.27 4.73
C ILE A 283 10.98 -1.21 3.71
N GLN A 284 11.07 -1.53 2.42
CA GLN A 284 11.42 -0.60 1.35
C GLN A 284 10.16 -0.13 0.63
N ARG A 285 10.03 1.17 0.40
CA ARG A 285 8.92 1.76 -0.35
C ARG A 285 9.44 2.82 -1.31
N SER A 286 8.76 2.97 -2.43
CA SER A 286 9.03 4.08 -3.33
C SER A 286 8.69 5.40 -2.64
N PRO A 287 9.53 6.44 -2.78
CA PRO A 287 9.22 7.79 -2.29
C PRO A 287 7.97 8.42 -2.92
N SER A 288 7.56 7.97 -4.09
CA SER A 288 6.27 8.24 -4.70
C SER A 288 5.59 6.92 -5.04
N GLY A 289 4.28 6.90 -4.93
CA GLY A 289 3.44 5.81 -5.43
C GLY A 289 2.65 6.26 -6.64
N PHE A 290 1.90 5.36 -7.23
CA PHE A 290 0.87 5.73 -8.18
C PHE A 290 -0.18 6.60 -7.48
N TYR A 291 -0.84 7.48 -8.23
CA TYR A 291 -1.89 8.33 -7.67
C TYR A 291 -2.98 7.47 -7.03
N GLN A 292 -3.27 7.74 -5.76
CA GLN A 292 -4.28 7.00 -5.02
C GLN A 292 -5.63 7.68 -5.16
N HIS A 293 -6.53 6.98 -5.83
CA HIS A 293 -7.88 7.45 -6.03
C HIS A 293 -8.73 7.30 -4.77
N THR A 294 -9.54 8.30 -4.47
CA THR A 294 -10.56 8.24 -3.43
C THR A 294 -11.86 7.60 -3.92
N PHE A 295 -11.96 7.32 -5.21
CA PHE A 295 -13.09 6.71 -5.86
C PHE A 295 -12.97 5.18 -5.86
N ARG A 296 -14.08 4.49 -5.60
CA ARG A 296 -14.09 3.04 -5.34
C ARG A 296 -13.65 2.20 -6.53
N LEU A 297 -14.21 2.47 -7.72
CA LEU A 297 -13.88 1.69 -8.92
C LEU A 297 -12.45 1.96 -9.42
N LEU A 298 -11.95 3.17 -9.22
CA LEU A 298 -10.58 3.51 -9.57
C LEU A 298 -9.58 2.84 -8.62
N SER A 299 -9.87 2.80 -7.32
CA SER A 299 -8.98 2.19 -6.32
C SER A 299 -8.82 0.67 -6.52
N ARG A 300 -9.78 -0.01 -7.15
CA ARG A 300 -9.69 -1.45 -7.45
C ARG A 300 -8.66 -1.81 -8.52
N ASN A 301 -8.29 -0.86 -9.37
CA ASN A 301 -7.29 -1.06 -10.43
C ASN A 301 -5.95 -0.38 -10.09
N SER A 302 -5.71 -0.14 -8.82
CA SER A 302 -4.44 0.44 -8.35
C SER A 302 -3.27 -0.48 -8.67
N ARG A 303 -2.11 0.12 -8.92
CA ARG A 303 -0.86 -0.58 -9.13
C ARG A 303 0.15 -0.22 -8.04
N GLU A 304 0.90 -1.19 -7.59
CA GLU A 304 2.07 -0.96 -6.74
C GLU A 304 3.32 -0.69 -7.59
N VAL A 305 4.21 0.16 -7.07
CA VAL A 305 5.52 0.37 -7.67
C VAL A 305 6.37 -0.89 -7.52
N ASN A 306 6.92 -1.37 -8.62
CA ASN A 306 7.77 -2.54 -8.62
C ASN A 306 9.24 -2.15 -8.35
N LEU A 307 9.69 -2.28 -7.12
CA LEU A 307 11.08 -1.98 -6.75
C LEU A 307 12.10 -2.92 -7.41
N ASN A 308 11.68 -4.12 -7.85
CA ASN A 308 12.59 -5.08 -8.44
C ASN A 308 13.07 -4.64 -9.82
N ASP A 309 12.17 -4.20 -10.69
CA ASP A 309 12.53 -3.68 -12.02
C ASP A 309 11.46 -2.72 -12.54
N GLU A 310 11.63 -1.43 -12.30
CA GLU A 310 10.71 -0.40 -12.80
C GLU A 310 11.42 0.86 -13.24
N VAL A 311 11.02 1.39 -14.39
CA VAL A 311 11.28 2.76 -14.84
C VAL A 311 9.96 3.48 -14.92
N GLY A 312 9.83 4.64 -14.26
CA GLY A 312 8.57 5.38 -14.18
C GLY A 312 8.78 6.89 -14.33
N LEU A 313 7.77 7.51 -14.91
CA LEU A 313 7.58 8.97 -14.99
C LEU A 313 6.21 9.29 -14.42
N GLU A 314 6.14 10.37 -13.65
CA GLU A 314 4.89 10.88 -13.10
C GLU A 314 4.87 12.41 -13.18
N MET A 315 3.73 12.96 -13.53
CA MET A 315 3.49 14.39 -13.58
C MET A 315 2.14 14.71 -12.95
N GLN A 316 2.13 15.63 -12.03
CA GLN A 316 0.91 16.15 -11.41
C GLN A 316 0.86 17.68 -11.56
N LEU A 317 -0.22 18.17 -12.14
CA LEU A 317 -0.54 19.58 -12.22
C LEU A 317 -1.78 19.87 -11.37
N LEU A 318 -1.65 20.77 -10.42
CA LEU A 318 -2.74 21.19 -9.53
C LEU A 318 -2.84 22.71 -9.55
N GLY A 319 -4.04 23.25 -9.69
CA GLY A 319 -4.25 24.70 -9.58
C GLY A 319 -5.68 25.15 -9.77
N PRO A 320 -5.99 26.43 -9.48
CA PRO A 320 -7.31 26.99 -9.64
C PRO A 320 -7.58 27.33 -11.11
N ILE A 321 -8.76 26.96 -11.60
CA ILE A 321 -9.33 27.50 -12.84
C ILE A 321 -9.96 28.87 -12.55
N ASN A 322 -10.59 29.00 -11.39
CA ASN A 322 -11.13 30.23 -10.84
C ASN A 322 -11.25 30.11 -9.31
N ASP A 323 -11.76 31.15 -8.64
CA ASP A 323 -11.84 31.22 -7.15
C ASP A 323 -12.58 30.06 -6.50
N ASN A 324 -13.43 29.34 -7.25
CA ASN A 324 -14.27 28.27 -6.70
C ASN A 324 -13.95 26.88 -7.26
N VAL A 325 -13.12 26.76 -8.29
CA VAL A 325 -12.88 25.52 -9.03
C VAL A 325 -11.38 25.28 -9.21
N ASN A 326 -10.94 24.13 -8.78
CA ASN A 326 -9.60 23.62 -8.99
C ASN A 326 -9.61 22.50 -10.05
N ILE A 327 -8.49 22.35 -10.73
CA ILE A 327 -8.18 21.22 -11.60
C ILE A 327 -6.98 20.45 -11.06
N SER A 328 -7.06 19.15 -11.13
CA SER A 328 -5.92 18.23 -10.94
C SER A 328 -5.76 17.39 -12.19
N VAL A 329 -4.55 17.32 -12.72
CA VAL A 329 -4.19 16.46 -13.86
C VAL A 329 -3.04 15.59 -13.39
N ASN A 330 -3.24 14.27 -13.41
CA ASN A 330 -2.23 13.28 -13.04
C ASN A 330 -1.95 12.42 -14.28
N TYR A 331 -0.69 12.34 -14.65
CA TYR A 331 -0.23 11.48 -15.73
C TYR A 331 0.91 10.60 -15.21
N MET A 332 0.79 9.31 -15.43
CA MET A 332 1.78 8.32 -15.03
C MET A 332 2.06 7.38 -16.17
N LYS A 333 3.34 7.03 -16.32
CA LYS A 333 3.80 5.98 -17.22
C LYS A 333 4.93 5.21 -16.59
N SER A 334 4.83 3.89 -16.56
CA SER A 334 5.90 3.03 -16.08
C SER A 334 6.02 1.75 -16.89
N SER A 335 7.16 1.10 -16.77
CA SER A 335 7.40 -0.24 -17.31
C SER A 335 8.57 -0.88 -16.59
N SER A 336 8.79 -2.19 -16.77
CA SER A 336 10.10 -2.76 -16.44
C SER A 336 11.20 -2.18 -17.33
N SER A 337 12.43 -2.13 -16.81
CA SER A 337 13.59 -1.62 -17.56
C SER A 337 14.07 -2.62 -18.61
N LYS A 338 13.81 -3.90 -18.40
CA LYS A 338 14.15 -5.01 -19.30
C LYS A 338 12.88 -5.61 -19.91
N ARG A 339 13.05 -6.34 -21.00
CA ARG A 339 12.01 -7.15 -21.60
C ARG A 339 12.08 -8.57 -21.07
N TRP A 340 10.94 -9.20 -20.97
CA TRP A 340 10.86 -10.61 -20.61
C TRP A 340 10.76 -11.50 -21.84
N TYR A 341 11.45 -12.63 -21.82
CA TYR A 341 11.47 -13.64 -22.86
C TYR A 341 11.38 -15.04 -22.25
N ASN A 342 10.43 -15.82 -22.72
CA ASN A 342 10.31 -17.23 -22.36
C ASN A 342 11.00 -18.08 -23.44
N GLY A 343 12.18 -18.61 -23.15
CA GLY A 343 12.88 -19.55 -24.02
C GLY A 343 12.33 -20.98 -23.86
N MET A 344 12.45 -21.80 -24.88
CA MET A 344 12.19 -23.23 -24.73
C MET A 344 13.37 -23.92 -24.04
N GLY A 345 13.18 -24.38 -22.78
CA GLY A 345 14.20 -25.14 -22.06
C GLY A 345 14.13 -24.99 -20.54
N ILE A 346 15.09 -25.59 -19.84
CA ILE A 346 15.18 -25.61 -18.37
C ILE A 346 15.50 -24.19 -17.80
N ASP A 347 16.12 -23.32 -18.59
CA ASP A 347 16.44 -21.92 -18.24
C ASP A 347 15.49 -20.95 -18.97
N SER A 348 14.20 -21.14 -18.80
CA SER A 348 13.22 -20.67 -19.77
C SER A 348 12.77 -19.22 -19.61
N SER A 349 13.03 -18.56 -18.50
CA SER A 349 12.51 -17.20 -18.26
C SER A 349 13.66 -16.23 -18.03
N LEU A 350 14.05 -15.50 -19.05
CA LEU A 350 15.18 -14.58 -18.98
C LEU A 350 14.74 -13.16 -19.32
N TRP A 351 15.19 -12.22 -18.51
CA TRP A 351 15.23 -10.82 -18.89
C TRP A 351 16.27 -10.62 -19.98
N TYR A 352 15.92 -9.96 -21.06
CA TYR A 352 16.82 -9.70 -22.18
C TYR A 352 16.86 -8.24 -22.60
N GLY A 353 17.86 -7.89 -23.40
CA GLY A 353 18.08 -6.55 -23.89
C GLY A 353 18.80 -5.63 -22.90
N ASP A 354 19.13 -4.45 -23.37
CA ASP A 354 19.73 -3.42 -22.54
C ASP A 354 18.69 -2.82 -21.59
N LYS A 355 19.13 -2.42 -20.39
CA LYS A 355 18.28 -1.74 -19.42
C LYS A 355 17.81 -0.40 -19.98
N SER A 356 16.50 -0.27 -20.21
CA SER A 356 15.91 1.01 -20.60
C SER A 356 16.07 2.05 -19.49
N SER A 357 16.27 3.29 -19.87
CA SER A 357 16.23 4.43 -18.95
C SER A 357 14.94 5.25 -19.06
N MET A 358 14.02 4.84 -19.93
CA MET A 358 12.72 5.46 -20.11
C MET A 358 11.63 4.39 -20.16
N PRO A 359 10.40 4.68 -19.66
CA PRO A 359 9.30 3.74 -19.76
C PRO A 359 9.01 3.31 -21.19
N SER A 360 8.84 2.02 -21.38
CA SER A 360 8.52 1.39 -22.66
C SER A 360 7.01 1.22 -22.81
N SER A 361 6.48 1.25 -24.03
CA SER A 361 5.11 0.85 -24.33
C SER A 361 5.02 -0.58 -24.87
N SER A 362 6.15 -1.31 -24.92
CA SER A 362 6.16 -2.72 -25.32
C SER A 362 5.50 -3.58 -24.27
N GLN A 363 4.55 -4.44 -24.64
CA GLN A 363 3.88 -5.38 -23.74
C GLN A 363 4.87 -6.30 -23.00
N GLU A 364 6.02 -6.62 -23.63
CA GLU A 364 7.11 -7.41 -23.04
C GLU A 364 7.78 -6.74 -21.83
N SER A 365 7.52 -5.46 -21.61
CA SER A 365 8.07 -4.66 -20.51
C SER A 365 7.04 -4.31 -19.44
N TYR A 366 5.90 -4.99 -19.36
CA TYR A 366 4.84 -4.71 -18.38
C TYR A 366 4.48 -3.23 -18.29
N PRO A 367 4.08 -2.59 -19.41
CA PRO A 367 3.74 -1.18 -19.39
C PRO A 367 2.50 -0.90 -18.55
N PHE A 368 2.52 0.28 -17.92
CA PHE A 368 1.39 0.90 -17.28
C PHE A 368 1.32 2.36 -17.70
N GLU A 369 0.13 2.83 -18.05
CA GLU A 369 -0.11 4.23 -18.38
C GLU A 369 -1.47 4.65 -17.82
N GLU A 370 -1.52 5.81 -17.17
CA GLU A 370 -2.73 6.39 -16.61
C GLU A 370 -2.77 7.88 -16.85
N LEU A 371 -3.95 8.38 -17.20
CA LEU A 371 -4.28 9.80 -17.26
C LEU A 371 -5.57 10.04 -16.49
N PHE A 372 -5.46 10.72 -15.35
CA PHE A 372 -6.60 11.14 -14.54
C PHE A 372 -6.72 12.67 -14.52
N ILE A 373 -7.91 13.16 -14.83
CA ILE A 373 -8.24 14.59 -14.77
C ILE A 373 -9.44 14.77 -13.85
N GLU A 374 -9.32 15.62 -12.84
CA GLU A 374 -10.37 15.93 -11.87
C GLU A 374 -10.62 17.44 -11.81
N LEU A 375 -11.87 17.82 -11.81
CA LEU A 375 -12.34 19.14 -11.44
C LEU A 375 -13.02 19.05 -10.07
N SER A 376 -12.62 19.89 -9.14
CA SER A 376 -13.22 19.96 -7.80
C SER A 376 -13.51 21.40 -7.38
N GLY A 377 -14.57 21.61 -6.62
CA GLY A 377 -14.88 22.97 -6.20
C GLY A 377 -16.19 23.11 -5.48
N TYR A 378 -16.52 24.38 -5.21
CA TYR A 378 -17.76 24.75 -4.56
C TYR A 378 -18.67 25.49 -5.54
N ASN A 379 -19.98 25.33 -5.35
CA ASN A 379 -20.93 26.18 -6.06
C ASN A 379 -20.85 27.65 -5.58
N ALA A 380 -21.42 28.59 -6.29
CA ALA A 380 -21.37 30.02 -5.99
C ALA A 380 -21.91 30.40 -4.58
N SER A 381 -22.73 29.56 -3.97
CA SER A 381 -23.24 29.79 -2.60
C SER A 381 -22.36 29.15 -1.51
N GLY A 382 -21.31 28.40 -1.88
CA GLY A 382 -20.44 27.67 -0.94
C GLY A 382 -21.11 26.49 -0.22
N LYS A 383 -22.35 26.13 -0.57
CA LYS A 383 -23.14 25.10 0.12
C LYS A 383 -22.97 23.70 -0.48
N ALA A 384 -22.55 23.62 -1.72
CA ALA A 384 -22.33 22.35 -2.40
C ALA A 384 -20.87 22.25 -2.87
N PHE A 385 -20.19 21.20 -2.43
CA PHE A 385 -18.90 20.77 -2.94
C PHE A 385 -19.12 19.69 -4.00
N TYR A 386 -18.34 19.70 -5.07
CA TYR A 386 -18.40 18.68 -6.10
C TYR A 386 -17.01 18.27 -6.58
N LYS A 387 -16.93 17.02 -7.04
CA LYS A 387 -15.82 16.48 -7.80
C LYS A 387 -16.36 15.78 -9.03
N VAL A 388 -15.72 15.96 -10.16
CA VAL A 388 -15.99 15.21 -11.38
C VAL A 388 -14.66 14.89 -12.05
N GLY A 389 -14.49 13.66 -12.47
CA GLY A 389 -13.25 13.20 -13.06
C GLY A 389 -13.47 12.39 -14.33
N ILE A 390 -12.36 12.18 -15.02
CA ILE A 390 -12.22 11.25 -16.13
C ILE A 390 -10.88 10.55 -15.99
N ASP A 391 -10.91 9.24 -16.14
CA ASP A 391 -9.74 8.39 -16.02
C ASP A 391 -9.61 7.46 -17.23
N PHE A 392 -8.38 7.31 -17.70
CA PHE A 392 -7.96 6.36 -18.71
C PHE A 392 -6.76 5.59 -18.20
N GLN A 393 -6.87 4.27 -18.15
CA GLN A 393 -5.80 3.40 -17.70
C GLN A 393 -5.58 2.27 -18.70
N ASP A 394 -4.30 1.95 -18.97
CA ASP A 394 -3.87 0.83 -19.79
C ASP A 394 -2.70 0.12 -19.08
N GLN A 395 -2.81 -1.20 -18.91
CA GLN A 395 -1.84 -1.99 -18.17
C GLN A 395 -1.65 -3.37 -18.77
N VAL A 396 -0.40 -3.81 -18.89
CA VAL A 396 -0.07 -5.23 -18.96
C VAL A 396 0.20 -5.73 -17.55
N PHE A 397 -0.69 -6.58 -17.06
CA PHE A 397 -0.65 -7.09 -15.70
C PHE A 397 0.32 -8.27 -15.59
N ASN A 398 0.28 -9.18 -16.56
CA ASN A 398 1.11 -10.37 -16.57
C ASN A 398 1.58 -10.71 -17.99
N VAL A 399 2.73 -11.35 -18.11
CA VAL A 399 3.26 -11.92 -19.35
C VAL A 399 3.22 -13.44 -19.21
N LEU A 400 2.24 -14.08 -19.85
CA LEU A 400 2.04 -15.52 -19.77
C LEU A 400 2.98 -16.30 -20.68
N SER A 401 3.28 -15.74 -21.83
CA SER A 401 4.22 -16.29 -22.78
C SER A 401 4.85 -15.19 -23.65
N ASN A 402 6.14 -15.24 -23.82
CA ASN A 402 6.87 -14.39 -24.76
C ASN A 402 7.98 -15.21 -25.44
N SER A 403 7.56 -16.21 -26.19
CA SER A 403 8.46 -17.07 -27.00
C SER A 403 8.49 -16.61 -28.46
N ALA A 404 9.37 -17.21 -29.24
CA ALA A 404 9.40 -16.97 -30.68
C ALA A 404 8.12 -17.41 -31.40
N GLU A 405 7.36 -18.34 -30.82
CA GLU A 405 6.17 -18.93 -31.43
C GLU A 405 4.88 -18.37 -30.88
N VAL A 406 4.83 -18.04 -29.58
CA VAL A 406 3.62 -17.58 -28.89
C VAL A 406 3.96 -16.40 -28.00
N LYS A 407 3.21 -15.31 -28.15
CA LYS A 407 3.20 -14.17 -27.23
C LYS A 407 1.81 -14.06 -26.61
N SER A 408 1.73 -14.06 -25.29
CA SER A 408 0.48 -13.96 -24.58
C SER A 408 0.64 -13.04 -23.35
N PHE A 409 -0.19 -12.02 -23.30
CA PHE A 409 -0.15 -10.98 -22.27
C PHE A 409 -1.52 -10.83 -21.65
N GLU A 410 -1.57 -10.76 -20.34
CA GLU A 410 -2.77 -10.36 -19.61
C GLU A 410 -2.83 -8.83 -19.54
N ILE A 411 -3.88 -8.25 -20.09
CA ILE A 411 -4.03 -6.80 -20.19
C ILE A 411 -5.30 -6.32 -19.52
N THR A 412 -5.26 -5.08 -19.02
CA THR A 412 -6.42 -4.37 -18.48
C THR A 412 -6.47 -2.97 -19.08
N GLN A 413 -7.63 -2.59 -19.60
CA GLN A 413 -7.90 -1.25 -20.11
C GLN A 413 -9.16 -0.72 -19.45
N SER A 414 -9.10 0.45 -18.84
CA SER A 414 -10.26 1.04 -18.20
C SER A 414 -10.51 2.47 -18.64
N PHE A 415 -11.78 2.82 -18.60
CA PHE A 415 -12.29 4.18 -18.74
C PHE A 415 -13.31 4.41 -17.64
N THR A 416 -13.07 5.39 -16.77
CA THR A 416 -13.91 5.64 -15.61
C THR A 416 -14.33 7.11 -15.54
N LEU A 417 -15.59 7.32 -15.20
CA LEU A 417 -16.20 8.63 -14.95
C LEU A 417 -16.68 8.69 -13.49
N PRO A 418 -15.87 9.20 -12.57
CA PRO A 418 -16.25 9.40 -11.18
C PRO A 418 -16.93 10.75 -11.00
N PHE A 419 -17.95 10.78 -10.17
CA PHE A 419 -18.68 11.97 -9.75
C PHE A 419 -19.01 11.92 -8.26
N LEU A 420 -18.82 13.03 -7.55
CA LEU A 420 -19.20 13.18 -6.17
C LEU A 420 -19.79 14.57 -5.96
N VAL A 421 -20.86 14.66 -5.20
CA VAL A 421 -21.44 15.94 -4.72
C VAL A 421 -21.79 15.83 -3.26
N SER A 422 -21.37 16.80 -2.46
CA SER A 422 -21.68 16.91 -1.04
C SER A 422 -22.39 18.25 -0.80
N VAL A 423 -23.59 18.20 -0.20
CA VAL A 423 -24.45 19.37 -0.02
C VAL A 423 -24.80 19.57 1.45
N ALA A 424 -24.47 20.72 1.98
CA ALA A 424 -25.00 21.20 3.27
C ALA A 424 -26.44 21.71 3.08
N ILE A 425 -27.43 20.84 3.29
CA ILE A 425 -28.86 21.20 3.17
C ILE A 425 -29.20 22.29 4.18
N ASN A 426 -28.73 22.13 5.41
CA ASN A 426 -28.85 23.10 6.50
C ASN A 426 -27.73 22.83 7.55
N PRO A 427 -27.57 23.63 8.60
CA PRO A 427 -26.50 23.42 9.59
C PRO A 427 -26.52 22.06 10.32
N LEU A 428 -27.59 21.29 10.20
CA LEU A 428 -27.76 20.01 10.87
C LEU A 428 -27.57 18.81 9.92
N TRP A 429 -27.79 19.00 8.60
CA TRP A 429 -27.77 17.94 7.61
C TRP A 429 -26.76 18.22 6.52
N ASN A 430 -25.88 17.26 6.31
CA ASN A 430 -25.05 17.15 5.10
C ASN A 430 -25.40 15.86 4.37
N VAL A 431 -25.55 15.92 3.06
CA VAL A 431 -25.83 14.77 2.21
C VAL A 431 -24.78 14.71 1.12
N GLU A 432 -24.24 13.52 0.89
CA GLU A 432 -23.27 13.26 -0.14
C GLU A 432 -23.77 12.16 -1.06
N PHE A 433 -23.58 12.36 -2.36
CA PHE A 433 -23.90 11.41 -3.40
C PHE A 433 -22.64 11.17 -4.23
N GLN A 434 -22.30 9.90 -4.45
CA GLN A 434 -21.20 9.44 -5.31
C GLN A 434 -21.75 8.51 -6.38
N LEU A 435 -21.30 8.70 -7.61
CA LEU A 435 -21.60 7.84 -8.75
C LEU A 435 -20.31 7.61 -9.54
N GLU A 436 -20.03 6.36 -9.85
CA GLU A 436 -18.91 5.99 -10.71
C GLU A 436 -19.40 5.06 -11.81
N LEU A 437 -19.01 5.37 -13.03
CA LEU A 437 -19.30 4.57 -14.21
C LEU A 437 -17.99 4.14 -14.84
N GLN A 438 -17.76 2.84 -14.94
CA GLN A 438 -16.53 2.28 -15.50
C GLN A 438 -16.83 1.32 -16.64
N ARG A 439 -16.03 1.43 -17.69
CA ARG A 439 -15.88 0.40 -18.72
C ARG A 439 -14.51 -0.24 -18.53
N LEU A 440 -14.51 -1.51 -18.30
CA LEU A 440 -13.30 -2.30 -18.04
C LEU A 440 -13.18 -3.40 -19.07
N LYS A 441 -12.01 -3.58 -19.64
CA LYS A 441 -11.66 -4.67 -20.51
C LYS A 441 -10.47 -5.38 -19.90
N THR A 442 -10.66 -6.64 -19.52
CA THR A 442 -9.62 -7.50 -18.96
C THR A 442 -9.58 -8.80 -19.73
N GLY A 443 -8.40 -9.33 -20.00
CA GLY A 443 -8.26 -10.60 -20.66
C GLY A 443 -6.86 -10.80 -21.26
N PHE A 444 -6.74 -11.79 -22.13
CA PHE A 444 -5.48 -12.19 -22.71
C PHE A 444 -5.37 -11.69 -24.14
N ASP A 445 -4.28 -11.02 -24.47
CA ASP A 445 -3.86 -10.73 -25.83
C ASP A 445 -2.82 -11.77 -26.24
N THR A 446 -3.20 -12.71 -27.10
CA THR A 446 -2.35 -13.83 -27.51
C THR A 446 -2.08 -13.77 -29.01
N THR A 447 -0.82 -13.77 -29.40
CA THR A 447 -0.36 -13.84 -30.78
C THR A 447 0.42 -15.12 -30.98
N THR A 448 0.00 -15.97 -31.88
CA THR A 448 0.75 -17.16 -32.31
C THR A 448 1.48 -16.83 -33.61
N ILE A 449 2.80 -16.92 -33.60
CA ILE A 449 3.62 -16.79 -34.80
C ILE A 449 3.83 -18.20 -35.32
N SER A 450 3.12 -18.62 -36.36
CA SER A 450 3.34 -19.91 -36.98
C SER A 450 4.20 -19.74 -38.26
N ASP A 451 5.42 -20.24 -38.24
CA ASP A 451 6.24 -20.51 -39.40
C ASP A 451 5.86 -21.84 -40.08
N VAL A 452 4.61 -22.27 -40.00
CA VAL A 452 4.16 -23.48 -40.66
C VAL A 452 3.84 -23.13 -42.11
N GLU A 453 4.68 -23.63 -43.04
CA GLU A 453 4.44 -23.56 -44.49
C GLU A 453 2.99 -23.97 -44.81
N GLY A 454 2.20 -23.03 -45.27
CA GLY A 454 0.84 -23.27 -45.79
C GLY A 454 -0.30 -22.71 -44.98
N ILE A 455 -0.07 -22.00 -43.89
CA ILE A 455 -1.08 -21.19 -43.24
C ILE A 455 -0.77 -19.72 -43.57
N ASP A 456 -1.74 -19.05 -44.20
CA ASP A 456 -1.60 -17.65 -44.58
C ASP A 456 -1.08 -16.80 -43.43
N ASP A 457 -0.14 -15.96 -43.74
CA ASP A 457 0.70 -15.09 -42.98
C ASP A 457 -0.10 -14.07 -42.15
N ASN A 458 -0.97 -14.47 -41.27
CA ASN A 458 -1.61 -13.57 -40.32
C ASN A 458 -2.13 -14.32 -39.09
N SER A 459 -1.31 -14.26 -38.03
CA SER A 459 -1.74 -14.19 -36.63
C SER A 459 -3.20 -14.62 -36.37
N THR A 460 -3.38 -15.87 -36.00
CA THR A 460 -4.66 -16.26 -35.43
C THR A 460 -4.77 -15.64 -34.04
N PHE A 461 -5.46 -14.54 -33.95
CA PHE A 461 -5.74 -13.88 -32.69
C PHE A 461 -6.74 -14.70 -31.91
N TYR A 462 -6.32 -15.31 -30.85
CA TYR A 462 -7.22 -15.62 -29.75
C TYR A 462 -7.17 -14.45 -28.76
N SER A 463 -7.83 -13.35 -29.12
CA SER A 463 -8.17 -12.35 -28.13
C SER A 463 -9.29 -12.95 -27.29
N LEU A 464 -8.96 -13.44 -26.11
CA LEU A 464 -9.95 -13.72 -25.06
C LEU A 464 -10.40 -12.43 -24.38
N LEU A 465 -9.93 -11.29 -24.85
CA LEU A 465 -10.54 -10.01 -24.55
C LEU A 465 -11.98 -10.09 -25.05
N SER A 466 -12.92 -10.11 -24.13
CA SER A 466 -14.33 -9.94 -24.43
C SER A 466 -14.46 -8.75 -25.37
N GLU A 467 -15.09 -8.92 -26.53
CA GLU A 467 -15.41 -7.80 -27.43
C GLU A 467 -16.30 -6.79 -26.72
N GLU A 468 -16.99 -7.22 -25.67
CA GLU A 468 -17.84 -6.39 -24.83
C GLU A 468 -17.08 -5.93 -23.58
N TYR A 469 -17.12 -4.62 -23.31
CA TYR A 469 -16.63 -4.06 -22.07
C TYR A 469 -17.48 -4.54 -20.90
N GLN A 470 -16.82 -4.96 -19.84
CA GLN A 470 -17.41 -5.06 -18.52
C GLN A 470 -17.87 -3.65 -18.09
N LYS A 471 -19.10 -3.54 -17.65
CA LYS A 471 -19.68 -2.29 -17.17
C LYS A 471 -19.82 -2.39 -15.66
N ASN A 472 -19.04 -1.60 -14.96
CA ASN A 472 -19.10 -1.48 -13.50
C ASN A 472 -19.79 -0.18 -13.13
N ILE A 473 -20.65 -0.25 -12.13
CA ILE A 473 -21.35 0.91 -11.58
C ILE A 473 -21.17 0.88 -10.06
N PHE A 474 -20.77 1.99 -9.50
CA PHE A 474 -20.80 2.21 -8.06
C PHE A 474 -21.66 3.44 -7.76
N LEU A 475 -22.54 3.30 -6.77
CA LEU A 475 -23.38 4.37 -6.26
C LEU A 475 -23.32 4.37 -4.75
N ALA A 476 -23.07 5.53 -4.12
CA ALA A 476 -23.19 5.69 -2.68
C ALA A 476 -23.99 6.94 -2.32
N LEU A 477 -24.78 6.83 -1.27
CA LEU A 477 -25.54 7.92 -0.67
C LEU A 477 -25.24 7.97 0.81
N SER A 478 -24.68 9.09 1.27
CA SER A 478 -24.36 9.32 2.68
C SER A 478 -25.16 10.50 3.22
N ALA A 479 -25.64 10.39 4.44
CA ALA A 479 -26.35 11.47 5.13
C ALA A 479 -25.85 11.59 6.57
N ASN A 480 -25.39 12.80 6.92
CA ASN A 480 -24.89 13.10 8.26
C ASN A 480 -25.85 14.06 8.97
N TYR A 481 -26.25 13.72 10.20
CA TYR A 481 -27.14 14.54 11.02
C TYR A 481 -26.50 14.94 12.35
N LYS A 482 -26.44 16.26 12.60
CA LYS A 482 -25.88 16.86 13.82
C LYS A 482 -24.46 16.38 14.17
N GLN A 483 -23.68 15.94 13.19
CA GLN A 483 -22.35 15.33 13.40
C GLN A 483 -22.36 14.13 14.40
N LYS A 484 -23.53 13.56 14.66
CA LYS A 484 -23.72 12.43 15.57
C LYS A 484 -24.19 11.17 14.87
N TRP A 485 -24.98 11.33 13.82
CA TRP A 485 -25.49 10.23 13.03
C TRP A 485 -24.90 10.29 11.64
N SER A 486 -24.46 9.15 11.15
CA SER A 486 -24.07 8.93 9.77
C SER A 486 -24.85 7.74 9.24
N PHE A 487 -25.44 7.88 8.07
CA PHE A 487 -26.14 6.82 7.34
C PHE A 487 -25.49 6.69 5.97
N ASN A 488 -25.13 5.49 5.59
CA ASN A 488 -24.60 5.20 4.28
C ASN A 488 -25.39 4.07 3.61
N PHE A 489 -25.68 4.26 2.34
CA PHE A 489 -26.12 3.21 1.45
C PHE A 489 -25.14 3.11 0.29
N ALA A 490 -24.69 1.91 -0.06
CA ALA A 490 -23.84 1.68 -1.23
C ALA A 490 -24.42 0.56 -2.09
N HIS A 491 -24.30 0.73 -3.40
CA HIS A 491 -24.63 -0.26 -4.42
C HIS A 491 -23.45 -0.35 -5.39
N GLU A 492 -22.94 -1.54 -5.60
CA GLU A 492 -21.94 -1.84 -6.63
C GLU A 492 -22.50 -2.93 -7.53
N SER A 493 -22.30 -2.83 -8.82
CA SER A 493 -22.73 -3.85 -9.78
C SER A 493 -21.78 -3.96 -10.96
N THR A 494 -21.72 -5.16 -11.52
CA THR A 494 -21.01 -5.49 -12.75
C THR A 494 -21.92 -6.30 -13.67
N ASN A 495 -21.71 -6.23 -14.97
CA ASN A 495 -22.45 -7.04 -15.95
C ASN A 495 -21.69 -8.31 -16.35
N SER A 496 -20.52 -8.57 -15.77
CA SER A 496 -19.76 -9.78 -16.04
C SER A 496 -19.87 -10.77 -14.89
N ASP A 497 -19.66 -12.03 -15.20
CA ASP A 497 -19.55 -13.08 -14.22
C ASP A 497 -18.13 -13.04 -13.62
N GLU A 498 -18.02 -12.63 -12.37
CA GLU A 498 -16.76 -12.53 -11.63
C GLU A 498 -16.02 -13.87 -11.58
N SER A 499 -16.74 -14.99 -11.61
CA SER A 499 -16.15 -16.33 -11.64
C SER A 499 -15.29 -16.60 -12.88
N LEU A 500 -15.56 -15.90 -13.98
CA LEU A 500 -14.80 -16.03 -15.23
C LEU A 500 -13.61 -15.08 -15.30
N LEU A 501 -13.67 -13.93 -14.63
CA LEU A 501 -12.60 -12.92 -14.63
C LEU A 501 -11.51 -13.25 -13.61
N ASN A 502 -11.86 -13.99 -12.60
CA ASN A 502 -11.04 -14.27 -11.46
C ASN A 502 -10.62 -15.74 -11.43
N ASN A 503 -9.92 -16.22 -12.47
CA ASN A 503 -9.20 -17.49 -12.43
C ASN A 503 -8.07 -17.51 -11.40
N SER A 504 -7.88 -16.42 -10.67
CA SER A 504 -7.02 -16.37 -9.49
C SER A 504 -7.69 -17.14 -8.35
N PRO A 505 -7.00 -18.05 -7.68
CA PRO A 505 -7.52 -18.71 -6.47
C PRO A 505 -8.01 -17.73 -5.41
N GLU A 506 -7.50 -16.51 -5.44
CA GLU A 506 -7.79 -15.41 -4.53
C GLU A 506 -9.22 -14.89 -4.66
N ASN A 507 -9.83 -15.05 -5.82
CA ASN A 507 -11.15 -14.48 -6.14
C ASN A 507 -12.24 -15.52 -6.42
N SER A 508 -11.94 -16.79 -6.23
CA SER A 508 -12.89 -17.90 -6.49
C SER A 508 -14.10 -17.93 -5.55
N PHE A 509 -14.16 -17.01 -4.59
CA PHE A 509 -15.20 -16.99 -3.55
C PHE A 509 -16.35 -16.02 -3.83
N ASP A 510 -16.25 -15.17 -4.86
CA ASP A 510 -17.31 -14.21 -5.18
C ASP A 510 -17.92 -14.52 -6.55
N SER A 511 -19.13 -15.09 -6.54
CA SER A 511 -19.94 -15.35 -7.74
C SER A 511 -21.03 -14.30 -7.96
N ALA A 512 -21.11 -13.30 -7.08
CA ALA A 512 -22.11 -12.26 -7.16
C ALA A 512 -21.74 -11.22 -8.23
N ASN A 513 -22.73 -10.59 -8.81
CA ASN A 513 -22.57 -9.47 -9.73
C ASN A 513 -23.22 -8.16 -9.23
N GLN A 514 -23.73 -8.19 -7.99
CA GLN A 514 -24.33 -7.03 -7.32
C GLN A 514 -24.10 -7.11 -5.81
N TRP A 515 -23.69 -6.00 -5.23
CA TRP A 515 -23.44 -5.87 -3.79
C TRP A 515 -24.17 -4.64 -3.27
N ASN A 516 -24.99 -4.85 -2.25
CA ASN A 516 -25.75 -3.79 -1.60
C ASN A 516 -25.39 -3.76 -0.13
N SER A 517 -25.16 -2.56 0.40
CA SER A 517 -24.87 -2.39 1.81
C SER A 517 -25.54 -1.16 2.38
N PHE A 518 -25.83 -1.23 3.67
CA PHE A 518 -26.30 -0.14 4.50
C PHE A 518 -25.46 -0.07 5.77
N SER A 519 -24.97 1.11 6.14
CA SER A 519 -24.36 1.32 7.44
C SER A 519 -24.95 2.51 8.15
N MET A 520 -24.93 2.44 9.49
CA MET A 520 -25.38 3.50 10.39
C MET A 520 -24.36 3.64 11.51
N ALA A 521 -23.76 4.83 11.63
CA ALA A 521 -22.90 5.16 12.75
C ALA A 521 -23.57 6.18 13.67
N TYR A 522 -23.41 5.98 14.97
CA TYR A 522 -23.92 6.87 16.00
C TYR A 522 -22.86 7.23 17.04
N LYS A 523 -22.59 8.52 17.17
CA LYS A 523 -21.70 9.08 18.18
C LYS A 523 -22.54 9.60 19.36
N PHE A 524 -22.68 8.80 20.44
CA PHE A 524 -23.60 9.12 21.52
C PHE A 524 -22.97 9.92 22.65
N LYS A 525 -21.65 10.01 22.72
CA LYS A 525 -20.87 10.97 23.50
C LYS A 525 -19.70 11.42 22.64
N SER A 526 -18.89 12.35 23.14
CA SER A 526 -17.70 12.78 22.40
C SER A 526 -16.71 11.64 22.14
N ASP A 527 -16.76 10.63 22.97
CA ASP A 527 -15.82 9.54 23.15
C ASP A 527 -16.35 8.15 22.76
N HIS A 528 -17.64 8.01 22.38
CA HIS A 528 -18.22 6.73 21.99
C HIS A 528 -18.77 6.75 20.57
N THR A 529 -18.43 5.77 19.78
CA THR A 529 -18.99 5.54 18.45
C THR A 529 -19.45 4.09 18.32
N LEU A 530 -20.65 3.89 17.80
CA LEU A 530 -21.19 2.59 17.42
C LEU A 530 -21.54 2.64 15.95
N GLU A 531 -21.03 1.68 15.19
CA GLU A 531 -21.38 1.47 13.80
C GLU A 531 -22.03 0.11 13.61
N LEU A 532 -23.11 0.10 12.85
CA LEU A 532 -23.83 -1.10 12.43
C LEU A 532 -23.83 -1.14 10.91
N PHE A 533 -23.42 -2.26 10.36
CA PHE A 533 -23.42 -2.53 8.93
C PHE A 533 -24.28 -3.76 8.65
N TYR A 534 -25.00 -3.73 7.53
CA TYR A 534 -25.73 -4.87 6.98
C TYR A 534 -25.62 -4.89 5.45
N GLY A 535 -25.31 -6.04 4.90
CA GLY A 535 -25.31 -6.26 3.46
C GLY A 535 -24.05 -6.92 2.93
N SER A 536 -23.73 -6.61 1.67
CA SER A 536 -22.61 -7.22 0.95
C SER A 536 -21.59 -6.19 0.52
N ILE A 537 -20.31 -6.59 0.55
CA ILE A 537 -19.18 -5.83 0.01
C ILE A 537 -18.46 -6.72 -0.98
N ARG A 538 -18.23 -6.20 -2.18
CA ARG A 538 -17.40 -6.87 -3.18
C ARG A 538 -15.97 -7.02 -2.69
N GLY A 539 -15.42 -8.24 -2.80
CA GLY A 539 -14.01 -8.50 -2.61
C GLY A 539 -13.13 -7.88 -3.71
N GLY A 540 -11.84 -8.09 -3.63
CA GLY A 540 -10.87 -7.62 -4.61
C GLY A 540 -9.75 -6.82 -3.99
N LEU A 541 -8.96 -6.11 -4.81
CA LEU A 541 -7.82 -5.34 -4.37
C LEU A 541 -8.25 -4.14 -3.51
N ASP A 542 -7.64 -4.00 -2.36
CA ASP A 542 -7.75 -2.80 -1.49
C ASP A 542 -6.36 -2.24 -1.22
N CYS A 543 -6.20 -0.94 -1.43
CA CYS A 543 -4.92 -0.27 -1.37
C CYS A 543 -4.95 0.93 -0.43
N THR A 544 -3.93 1.02 0.42
CA THR A 544 -3.72 2.15 1.33
C THR A 544 -2.26 2.57 1.30
N ASN A 545 -1.99 3.82 0.91
CA ASN A 545 -0.64 4.40 0.86
C ASN A 545 0.41 3.53 0.15
N GLY A 546 0.04 2.94 -1.00
CA GLY A 546 0.93 2.10 -1.80
C GLY A 546 1.13 0.68 -1.26
N VAL A 547 0.36 0.26 -0.27
CA VAL A 547 0.24 -1.12 0.18
C VAL A 547 -1.08 -1.66 -0.32
N CYS A 548 -1.05 -2.72 -1.11
CA CYS A 548 -2.24 -3.35 -1.67
C CYS A 548 -2.39 -4.78 -1.14
N ARG A 549 -3.63 -5.18 -0.90
CA ARG A 549 -3.99 -6.53 -0.49
C ARG A 549 -5.30 -6.96 -1.11
N TYR A 550 -5.41 -8.23 -1.45
CA TYR A 550 -6.70 -8.81 -1.82
C TYR A 550 -7.55 -9.04 -0.59
N VAL A 551 -8.75 -8.51 -0.59
CA VAL A 551 -9.74 -8.64 0.48
C VAL A 551 -10.86 -9.57 0.00
N GLN A 552 -11.25 -10.51 0.83
CA GLN A 552 -12.36 -11.42 0.53
C GLN A 552 -13.69 -10.65 0.52
N ALA A 553 -14.63 -11.08 -0.35
CA ALA A 553 -15.99 -10.56 -0.33
C ALA A 553 -16.67 -10.85 1.00
N PHE A 554 -17.55 -9.91 1.41
CA PHE A 554 -18.41 -10.06 2.59
C PHE A 554 -19.86 -10.12 2.11
N ASP A 555 -20.53 -11.28 2.26
CA ASP A 555 -21.83 -11.52 1.63
C ASP A 555 -22.98 -11.55 2.64
N ASP A 556 -23.99 -10.69 2.41
CA ASP A 556 -25.25 -10.68 3.16
C ASP A 556 -25.08 -10.80 4.67
N GLY A 557 -24.15 -10.07 5.22
CA GLY A 557 -23.73 -10.20 6.60
C GLY A 557 -24.03 -8.99 7.46
N ILE A 558 -23.65 -9.10 8.73
CA ILE A 558 -23.76 -8.05 9.75
C ILE A 558 -22.37 -7.75 10.29
N ARG A 559 -22.04 -6.44 10.41
CA ARG A 559 -20.87 -5.98 11.15
C ARG A 559 -21.28 -5.04 12.26
N ILE A 560 -20.60 -5.12 13.40
CA ILE A 560 -20.79 -4.25 14.55
C ILE A 560 -19.42 -3.76 14.98
N ASP A 561 -19.22 -2.45 14.92
CA ASP A 561 -17.99 -1.81 15.35
C ASP A 561 -18.32 -0.82 16.47
N TYR A 562 -17.66 -0.99 17.60
CA TYR A 562 -17.77 -0.08 18.72
C TYR A 562 -16.40 0.45 19.10
N SER A 563 -16.28 1.75 19.24
CA SER A 563 -15.06 2.39 19.72
C SER A 563 -15.33 3.36 20.85
N ARG A 564 -14.39 3.43 21.77
CA ARG A 564 -14.43 4.36 22.91
C ARG A 564 -13.03 4.87 23.24
N ASN A 565 -12.91 6.20 23.36
CA ASN A 565 -11.74 6.85 23.95
C ASN A 565 -12.07 7.25 25.40
N PHE A 566 -11.18 6.99 26.35
CA PHE A 566 -11.36 7.34 27.76
C PHE A 566 -10.01 7.56 28.46
N ASP A 567 -10.03 8.42 29.46
CA ASP A 567 -8.88 8.74 30.31
C ASP A 567 -8.83 7.80 31.52
#